data_c926b104c660433c82ea0eb080d37752
#
_entry.id   c926b104c660433c82ea0eb080d37752
#
_cell.length_a   1.000
_cell.length_b   1.000
_cell.length_c   1.000
_cell.angle_alpha   90.00
_cell.angle_beta   90.00
_cell.angle_gamma   90.00
#
_symmetry.space_group_name_H-M   'P 1'
#
loop_
_entity.id
_entity.type
_entity.pdbx_description
1 polymer ?
#
loop_
_entity_poly.entity_id
_entity_poly.type
_entity_poly.pdbx_seq_one_letter_code
_entity_poly.pdbx_strand_id
1 'polypeptide(L)'
;MTEKELGILDKKTDKELYDYQKGAIDQIFDKFENAPDDHHLLYQLPTGGGKTVIFSEIVRQYLKTHKKKVLVMTHRIELCKQTSAMLTSFGVTNKVVDSKANLDDQEDYSCYVAMVETLNNRLNDDKLDISDVGLVIIDEAHYNSFTKLFKFFDNSFILGVTATPLSSNKDLPMKANYDELIAGESIPALIENEFLARAEVHKYDMGLTSLEVGSNGDYTVKSSEDLYTSPAMLQKTLDAYKKHSEGKKTLIFNNGINTSIMIYHTFKDAGLQIMHLDNTATKKQRKQILKWFHETPDAILTSVSILTTGFDEPTIDTIILNRATKSLTLYYQMIGRGSRILNNKSKFTVIDLGNNYYRFGPWGADLDWGAIFRNPEYYFGRIKDDETIESEFRHEMPEELRQEFSNSNTVYFDIRQVYKDATFKGESSKVVLERSIEQHAKICIENSEDIYDALGLAKMLGEDIDARIEVYAKCISKSTYNFIKWLREDYRKKLNSYLRKNFDEVFEQIHGHPPEE
;
A
#
# COMPACT_ATOMS: atom_id res chain seq x y z
N MET A 1 37.29 4.66 32.60
CA MET A 1 36.79 5.53 31.53
C MET A 1 35.61 6.28 32.07
N THR A 2 35.56 7.60 31.95
CA THR A 2 34.41 8.40 32.35
C THR A 2 33.32 8.32 31.28
N GLU A 3 32.04 8.53 31.64
CA GLU A 3 30.92 8.51 30.66
C GLU A 3 31.14 9.48 29.49
N LYS A 4 31.96 10.52 29.69
CA LYS A 4 32.35 11.47 28.67
C LYS A 4 33.32 10.87 27.61
N GLU A 5 34.14 9.91 28.01
CA GLU A 5 35.05 9.16 27.12
C GLU A 5 34.31 8.08 26.31
N LEU A 6 33.10 7.68 26.75
CA LEU A 6 32.24 6.74 26.07
C LEU A 6 31.27 7.43 25.08
N GLY A 7 31.32 8.77 24.93
CA GLY A 7 30.44 9.52 24.03
C GLY A 7 28.97 9.59 24.50
N ILE A 8 28.73 9.36 25.79
CA ILE A 8 27.41 9.42 26.42
C ILE A 8 27.26 10.73 27.17
N LEU A 9 26.28 11.53 26.80
CA LEU A 9 25.95 12.76 27.54
C LEU A 9 25.10 12.42 28.75
N ASP A 10 25.46 12.97 29.92
CA ASP A 10 24.79 12.75 31.24
C ASP A 10 23.39 13.41 31.32
N LYS A 11 22.64 13.45 30.22
CA LYS A 11 21.26 13.90 30.20
C LYS A 11 20.34 12.69 30.41
N LYS A 12 19.65 12.67 31.57
CA LYS A 12 18.49 11.79 31.72
C LYS A 12 17.59 11.94 30.51
N THR A 13 17.34 10.83 29.82
CA THR A 13 16.32 10.80 28.76
C THR A 13 14.98 11.04 29.41
N ASP A 14 14.27 12.13 29.06
CA ASP A 14 12.90 12.38 29.50
C ASP A 14 11.89 11.42 28.87
N LYS A 15 12.34 10.47 28.03
CA LYS A 15 11.49 9.48 27.38
C LYS A 15 11.46 8.18 28.19
N GLU A 16 10.37 7.97 28.86
CA GLU A 16 10.07 6.72 29.53
C GLU A 16 9.74 5.63 28.47
N LEU A 17 10.43 4.49 28.56
CA LEU A 17 10.16 3.34 27.69
C LEU A 17 8.93 2.59 28.16
N TYR A 18 8.08 2.19 27.23
CA TYR A 18 6.97 1.27 27.50
C TYR A 18 7.49 -0.13 27.85
N ASP A 19 6.70 -0.92 28.57
CA ASP A 19 7.14 -2.23 29.04
C ASP A 19 7.43 -3.20 27.89
N TYR A 20 6.66 -3.17 26.81
CA TYR A 20 6.96 -3.99 25.62
C TYR A 20 8.28 -3.58 24.96
N GLN A 21 8.66 -2.29 25.02
CA GLN A 21 9.95 -1.82 24.50
C GLN A 21 11.11 -2.32 25.35
N LYS A 22 10.96 -2.28 26.69
CA LYS A 22 11.95 -2.82 27.63
C LYS A 22 12.14 -4.34 27.39
N GLY A 23 11.02 -5.10 27.32
CA GLY A 23 11.07 -6.53 27.06
C GLY A 23 11.72 -6.89 25.71
N ALA A 24 11.49 -6.10 24.66
CA ALA A 24 12.17 -6.30 23.37
C ALA A 24 13.68 -6.03 23.46
N ILE A 25 14.08 -4.99 24.18
CA ILE A 25 15.49 -4.66 24.40
C ILE A 25 16.19 -5.79 25.15
N ASP A 26 15.58 -6.29 26.23
CA ASP A 26 16.13 -7.38 27.02
C ASP A 26 16.30 -8.67 26.19
N GLN A 27 15.32 -9.02 25.35
CA GLN A 27 15.41 -10.15 24.43
C GLN A 27 16.53 -9.98 23.40
N ILE A 28 16.72 -8.78 22.86
CA ILE A 28 17.77 -8.50 21.88
C ILE A 28 19.16 -8.59 22.56
N PHE A 29 19.32 -8.07 23.78
CA PHE A 29 20.57 -8.20 24.52
C PHE A 29 20.88 -9.64 24.93
N ASP A 30 19.89 -10.45 25.31
CA ASP A 30 20.09 -11.87 25.55
C ASP A 30 20.68 -12.58 24.32
N LYS A 31 20.23 -12.21 23.11
CA LYS A 31 20.83 -12.72 21.87
C LYS A 31 22.26 -12.22 21.65
N PHE A 32 22.59 -10.98 21.97
CA PHE A 32 23.96 -10.46 21.88
C PHE A 32 24.95 -11.23 22.78
N GLU A 33 24.48 -11.64 23.96
CA GLU A 33 25.34 -12.34 24.93
C GLU A 33 25.52 -13.82 24.61
N ASN A 34 24.53 -14.45 23.96
CA ASN A 34 24.47 -15.91 23.78
C ASN A 34 24.65 -16.38 22.33
N ALA A 35 24.65 -15.48 21.33
CA ALA A 35 24.85 -15.81 19.93
C ALA A 35 26.32 -15.65 19.49
N PRO A 36 26.74 -16.26 18.36
CA PRO A 36 28.02 -15.99 17.72
C PRO A 36 28.20 -14.52 17.35
N ASP A 37 29.46 -14.04 17.27
CA ASP A 37 29.78 -12.64 16.96
C ASP A 37 29.29 -12.18 15.57
N ASP A 38 29.08 -13.11 14.63
CA ASP A 38 28.58 -12.90 13.28
C ASP A 38 27.06 -13.14 13.14
N HIS A 39 26.31 -13.16 14.25
CA HIS A 39 24.87 -13.43 14.23
C HIS A 39 24.08 -12.23 13.67
N HIS A 40 23.18 -12.53 12.74
CA HIS A 40 22.28 -11.56 12.12
C HIS A 40 20.87 -11.72 12.67
N LEU A 41 20.45 -10.80 13.51
CA LEU A 41 19.13 -10.77 14.13
C LEU A 41 18.20 -9.80 13.40
N LEU A 42 16.99 -10.22 13.13
CA LEU A 42 15.92 -9.34 12.62
C LEU A 42 14.90 -9.07 13.73
N TYR A 43 14.61 -7.80 13.96
CA TYR A 43 13.54 -7.38 14.87
C TYR A 43 12.39 -6.77 14.09
N GLN A 44 11.18 -7.35 14.25
CA GLN A 44 9.96 -6.82 13.64
C GLN A 44 9.16 -6.04 14.66
N LEU A 45 8.71 -4.82 14.30
CA LEU A 45 7.73 -4.06 15.06
C LEU A 45 6.94 -3.16 14.10
N PRO A 46 5.61 -3.08 14.21
CA PRO A 46 4.77 -2.27 13.33
C PRO A 46 5.23 -0.82 13.19
N THR A 47 4.85 -0.19 12.07
CA THR A 47 5.03 1.27 11.90
C THR A 47 4.25 1.97 13.01
N GLY A 48 4.91 2.85 13.73
CA GLY A 48 4.30 3.51 14.88
C GLY A 48 4.67 2.91 16.23
N GLY A 49 5.13 1.65 16.29
CA GLY A 49 5.49 0.98 17.53
C GLY A 49 6.80 1.45 18.20
N GLY A 50 7.52 2.41 17.62
CA GLY A 50 8.71 2.99 18.28
C GLY A 50 10.02 2.28 17.98
N LYS A 51 10.19 1.65 16.79
CA LYS A 51 11.45 1.01 16.36
C LYS A 51 12.69 1.88 16.63
N THR A 52 12.63 3.15 16.22
CA THR A 52 13.76 4.10 16.41
C THR A 52 14.07 4.36 17.87
N VAL A 53 13.06 4.37 18.75
CA VAL A 53 13.22 4.49 20.20
C VAL A 53 13.97 3.27 20.76
N ILE A 54 13.51 2.06 20.40
CA ILE A 54 14.10 0.80 20.86
C ILE A 54 15.57 0.72 20.44
N PHE A 55 15.88 0.89 19.18
CA PHE A 55 17.29 0.75 18.77
C PHE A 55 18.18 1.90 19.27
N SER A 56 17.65 3.10 19.49
CA SER A 56 18.44 4.18 20.11
C SER A 56 18.82 3.85 21.55
N GLU A 57 17.91 3.23 22.30
CA GLU A 57 18.20 2.74 23.64
C GLU A 57 19.21 1.57 23.61
N ILE A 58 19.06 0.64 22.66
CA ILE A 58 20.05 -0.44 22.46
C ILE A 58 21.44 0.14 22.20
N VAL A 59 21.58 1.13 21.32
CA VAL A 59 22.86 1.82 21.09
C VAL A 59 23.41 2.43 22.37
N ARG A 60 22.57 3.13 23.14
CA ARG A 60 22.97 3.75 24.40
C ARG A 60 23.47 2.74 25.42
N GLN A 61 22.78 1.61 25.58
CA GLN A 61 23.19 0.54 26.51
C GLN A 61 24.44 -0.18 26.04
N TYR A 62 24.53 -0.50 24.73
CA TYR A 62 25.69 -1.16 24.12
C TYR A 62 26.98 -0.34 24.36
N LEU A 63 26.95 0.95 24.11
CA LEU A 63 28.10 1.84 24.30
C LEU A 63 28.52 2.01 25.77
N LYS A 64 27.66 1.70 26.74
CA LYS A 64 28.03 1.67 28.17
C LYS A 64 28.82 0.45 28.57
N THR A 65 28.57 -0.67 27.90
CA THR A 65 29.13 -1.98 28.29
C THR A 65 30.23 -2.46 27.34
N HIS A 66 30.27 -1.95 26.10
CA HIS A 66 31.21 -2.37 25.06
C HIS A 66 32.08 -1.22 24.60
N LYS A 67 33.35 -1.55 24.23
CA LYS A 67 34.32 -0.57 23.71
C LYS A 67 34.25 -0.38 22.19
N LYS A 68 33.65 -1.35 21.48
CA LYS A 68 33.50 -1.31 20.02
C LYS A 68 32.47 -0.26 19.60
N LYS A 69 32.64 0.28 18.40
CA LYS A 69 31.77 1.32 17.81
C LYS A 69 30.45 0.73 17.33
N VAL A 70 29.45 1.61 17.16
CA VAL A 70 28.14 1.29 16.59
C VAL A 70 27.95 2.01 15.26
N LEU A 71 27.42 1.30 14.27
CA LEU A 71 27.02 1.85 12.98
C LEU A 71 25.51 1.67 12.78
N VAL A 72 24.80 2.77 12.52
CA VAL A 72 23.38 2.71 12.14
C VAL A 72 23.23 3.04 10.67
N MET A 73 22.67 2.11 9.89
CA MET A 73 22.47 2.24 8.45
C MET A 73 21.01 2.53 8.11
N THR A 74 20.80 3.46 7.19
CA THR A 74 19.50 3.79 6.63
C THR A 74 19.58 3.89 5.10
N HIS A 75 18.45 3.86 4.42
CA HIS A 75 18.40 3.96 2.96
C HIS A 75 18.10 5.38 2.43
N ARG A 76 17.84 6.36 3.32
CA ARG A 76 17.54 7.76 2.96
C ARG A 76 18.23 8.75 3.89
N ILE A 77 18.68 9.86 3.31
CA ILE A 77 19.38 10.92 4.07
C ILE A 77 18.50 11.59 5.13
N GLU A 78 17.17 11.66 4.89
CA GLU A 78 16.22 12.20 5.86
C GLU A 78 16.14 11.31 7.09
N LEU A 79 16.15 9.98 6.90
CA LEU A 79 16.19 9.00 7.98
C LEU A 79 17.49 9.11 8.77
N CYS A 80 18.65 9.28 8.12
CA CYS A 80 19.92 9.51 8.82
C CYS A 80 19.82 10.68 9.80
N LYS A 81 19.20 11.80 9.39
CA LYS A 81 19.05 12.98 10.25
C LYS A 81 18.09 12.74 11.41
N GLN A 82 16.98 12.06 11.15
CA GLN A 82 16.00 11.72 12.19
C GLN A 82 16.58 10.75 13.21
N THR A 83 17.29 9.72 12.75
CA THR A 83 18.00 8.75 13.59
C THR A 83 19.08 9.43 14.42
N SER A 84 19.91 10.29 13.82
CA SER A 84 20.93 11.07 14.53
C SER A 84 20.31 11.95 15.62
N ALA A 85 19.22 12.66 15.33
CA ALA A 85 18.52 13.47 16.30
C ALA A 85 17.93 12.63 17.45
N MET A 86 17.38 11.45 17.14
CA MET A 86 16.85 10.51 18.14
C MET A 86 17.98 10.00 19.05
N LEU A 87 19.09 9.53 18.49
CA LEU A 87 20.28 9.10 19.25
C LEU A 87 20.78 10.19 20.17
N THR A 88 20.87 11.43 19.66
CA THR A 88 21.25 12.60 20.50
C THR A 88 20.27 12.82 21.65
N SER A 89 18.95 12.64 21.43
CA SER A 89 17.95 12.74 22.50
C SER A 89 18.08 11.64 23.57
N PHE A 90 18.72 10.52 23.23
CA PHE A 90 19.08 9.44 24.14
C PHE A 90 20.49 9.62 24.77
N GLY A 91 21.12 10.78 24.57
CA GLY A 91 22.44 11.08 25.11
C GLY A 91 23.59 10.41 24.36
N VAL A 92 23.36 9.87 23.16
CA VAL A 92 24.40 9.25 22.32
C VAL A 92 25.02 10.28 21.40
N THR A 93 26.32 10.57 21.59
CA THR A 93 27.08 11.38 20.65
C THR A 93 27.31 10.59 19.37
N ASN A 94 26.89 11.14 18.24
CA ASN A 94 26.94 10.44 16.96
C ASN A 94 27.29 11.37 15.80
N LYS A 95 27.83 10.80 14.71
CA LYS A 95 28.21 11.52 13.49
C LYS A 95 27.48 10.95 12.28
N VAL A 96 26.85 11.83 11.50
CA VAL A 96 26.26 11.44 10.21
C VAL A 96 27.36 11.38 9.14
N VAL A 97 27.53 10.22 8.53
CA VAL A 97 28.46 9.99 7.42
C VAL A 97 27.74 10.35 6.12
N ASP A 98 28.02 11.55 5.60
CA ASP A 98 27.51 11.99 4.28
C ASP A 98 28.63 12.07 3.25
N SER A 99 28.32 12.44 2.00
CA SER A 99 29.28 12.56 0.92
C SER A 99 30.34 13.67 1.14
N LYS A 100 30.08 14.58 2.07
CA LYS A 100 30.92 15.75 2.38
C LYS A 100 31.64 15.62 3.72
N ALA A 101 31.30 14.65 4.55
CA ALA A 101 31.91 14.47 5.85
C ALA A 101 33.40 14.15 5.65
N ASN A 102 34.28 15.02 6.15
CA ASN A 102 35.70 14.74 6.22
C ASN A 102 35.94 13.82 7.43
N LEU A 103 36.33 12.58 7.18
CA LEU A 103 36.60 11.59 8.25
C LEU A 103 37.97 11.77 8.86
N ASP A 104 38.80 12.64 8.28
CA ASP A 104 40.12 13.02 8.80
C ASP A 104 40.07 13.94 10.05
N ASP A 105 38.87 14.48 10.36
CA ASP A 105 38.66 15.16 11.64
C ASP A 105 38.74 14.12 12.76
N GLN A 106 39.81 14.19 13.54
CA GLN A 106 40.23 13.28 14.61
C GLN A 106 39.27 13.19 15.83
N GLU A 107 38.02 13.59 15.69
CA GLU A 107 36.98 13.36 16.70
C GLU A 107 36.49 11.91 16.61
N ASP A 108 36.91 11.11 17.58
CA ASP A 108 36.56 9.70 17.67
C ASP A 108 35.16 9.53 18.21
N TYR A 109 34.16 9.41 17.28
CA TYR A 109 32.80 9.11 17.65
C TYR A 109 32.60 7.60 17.87
N SER A 110 31.86 7.24 18.91
CA SER A 110 31.52 5.85 19.20
C SER A 110 30.28 5.36 18.41
N CYS A 111 29.52 6.28 17.78
CA CYS A 111 28.36 5.96 16.99
C CYS A 111 28.34 6.74 15.67
N TYR A 112 28.09 6.03 14.57
CA TYR A 112 27.97 6.60 13.24
C TYR A 112 26.60 6.30 12.65
N VAL A 113 26.02 7.25 11.91
CA VAL A 113 24.78 7.08 11.15
C VAL A 113 25.09 7.30 9.68
N ALA A 114 24.83 6.31 8.84
CA ALA A 114 25.23 6.35 7.44
C ALA A 114 24.09 5.95 6.49
N MET A 115 24.04 6.57 5.31
CA MET A 115 23.25 6.08 4.21
C MET A 115 23.99 4.94 3.51
N VAL A 116 23.28 3.84 3.18
CA VAL A 116 23.86 2.62 2.61
C VAL A 116 24.72 2.91 1.36
N GLU A 117 24.24 3.74 0.44
CA GLU A 117 24.99 4.06 -0.79
C GLU A 117 26.26 4.86 -0.51
N THR A 118 26.20 5.82 0.42
CA THR A 118 27.36 6.61 0.83
C THR A 118 28.42 5.74 1.50
N LEU A 119 27.96 4.85 2.39
CA LEU A 119 28.84 3.93 3.10
C LEU A 119 29.52 2.95 2.13
N ASN A 120 28.75 2.33 1.23
CA ASN A 120 29.28 1.41 0.23
C ASN A 120 30.39 2.04 -0.64
N ASN A 121 30.18 3.27 -1.10
CA ASN A 121 31.20 3.96 -1.91
C ASN A 121 32.46 4.24 -1.11
N ARG A 122 32.35 4.65 0.17
CA ARG A 122 33.51 4.96 1.02
C ARG A 122 34.29 3.73 1.44
N LEU A 123 33.63 2.60 1.70
CA LEU A 123 34.27 1.34 2.04
C LEU A 123 35.03 0.76 0.84
N ASN A 124 34.43 0.83 -0.36
CA ASN A 124 35.11 0.38 -1.57
C ASN A 124 36.30 1.29 -1.98
N ASP A 125 36.30 2.55 -1.56
CA ASP A 125 37.41 3.51 -1.82
C ASP A 125 38.49 3.52 -0.70
N ASP A 126 38.39 2.62 0.30
CA ASP A 126 39.24 2.57 1.50
C ASP A 126 39.32 3.90 2.28
N LYS A 127 38.24 4.69 2.23
CA LYS A 127 38.13 6.00 2.89
C LYS A 127 37.52 5.96 4.28
N LEU A 128 37.16 4.79 4.77
CA LEU A 128 36.53 4.59 6.08
C LEU A 128 37.01 3.28 6.70
N ASP A 129 37.66 3.38 7.86
CA ASP A 129 37.98 2.22 8.68
C ASP A 129 36.81 1.90 9.60
N ILE A 130 36.29 0.68 9.50
CA ILE A 130 35.17 0.13 10.28
C ILE A 130 35.56 -1.13 11.05
N SER A 131 36.84 -1.45 11.12
CA SER A 131 37.38 -2.66 11.78
C SER A 131 37.00 -2.76 13.27
N ASP A 132 36.70 -1.62 13.90
CA ASP A 132 36.30 -1.52 15.31
C ASP A 132 34.80 -1.42 15.54
N VAL A 133 33.97 -1.72 14.52
CA VAL A 133 32.50 -1.76 14.64
C VAL A 133 32.08 -3.13 15.22
N GLY A 134 31.35 -3.12 16.32
CA GLY A 134 30.87 -4.35 16.97
C GLY A 134 29.36 -4.56 16.87
N LEU A 135 28.61 -3.47 16.62
CA LEU A 135 27.17 -3.51 16.43
C LEU A 135 26.77 -2.71 15.20
N VAL A 136 26.06 -3.34 14.30
CA VAL A 136 25.46 -2.72 13.11
C VAL A 136 23.94 -2.76 13.22
N ILE A 137 23.30 -1.62 13.15
CA ILE A 137 21.83 -1.52 13.12
C ILE A 137 21.38 -1.10 11.72
N ILE A 138 20.40 -1.82 11.17
CA ILE A 138 19.85 -1.56 9.84
C ILE A 138 18.37 -1.18 9.99
N ASP A 139 18.07 0.10 9.82
CA ASP A 139 16.69 0.57 9.82
C ASP A 139 16.02 0.32 8.45
N GLU A 140 14.77 -0.11 8.47
CA GLU A 140 13.99 -0.59 7.30
C GLU A 140 14.72 -1.74 6.56
N ALA A 141 15.14 -2.75 7.32
CA ALA A 141 15.98 -3.86 6.88
C ALA A 141 15.40 -4.71 5.73
N HIS A 142 14.12 -4.55 5.40
CA HIS A 142 13.48 -5.22 4.26
C HIS A 142 14.01 -4.77 2.89
N TYR A 143 14.79 -3.67 2.83
CA TYR A 143 15.48 -3.27 1.60
C TYR A 143 16.76 -4.09 1.39
N ASN A 144 16.87 -4.83 0.27
CA ASN A 144 18.04 -5.68 -0.01
C ASN A 144 19.33 -4.92 -0.32
N SER A 145 19.29 -3.59 -0.46
CA SER A 145 20.48 -2.78 -0.75
C SER A 145 21.56 -2.86 0.35
N PHE A 146 21.19 -3.30 1.55
CA PHE A 146 22.11 -3.44 2.68
C PHE A 146 23.01 -4.68 2.58
N THR A 147 22.56 -5.76 1.94
CA THR A 147 23.25 -7.07 1.93
C THR A 147 24.65 -7.00 1.33
N LYS A 148 24.86 -6.09 0.37
CA LYS A 148 26.19 -5.86 -0.24
C LYS A 148 27.25 -5.37 0.76
N LEU A 149 26.85 -4.88 1.93
CA LEU A 149 27.73 -4.37 2.97
C LEU A 149 28.06 -5.43 4.03
N PHE A 150 27.33 -6.52 4.14
CA PHE A 150 27.52 -7.54 5.18
C PHE A 150 28.95 -8.10 5.18
N LYS A 151 29.56 -8.28 4.01
CA LYS A 151 30.95 -8.74 3.85
C LYS A 151 31.99 -7.89 4.55
N PHE A 152 31.68 -6.68 5.00
CA PHE A 152 32.58 -5.80 5.73
C PHE A 152 32.42 -5.92 7.25
N PHE A 153 31.46 -6.73 7.73
CA PHE A 153 31.05 -6.80 9.13
C PHE A 153 31.09 -8.24 9.70
N ASP A 154 32.03 -9.06 9.22
CA ASP A 154 32.15 -10.48 9.60
C ASP A 154 32.35 -10.71 11.12
N ASN A 155 32.76 -9.67 11.87
CA ASN A 155 32.97 -9.72 13.33
C ASN A 155 32.04 -8.73 14.07
N SER A 156 30.90 -8.43 13.50
CA SER A 156 29.91 -7.50 14.06
C SER A 156 28.56 -8.17 14.19
N PHE A 157 27.89 -7.97 15.32
CA PHE A 157 26.49 -8.34 15.44
C PHE A 157 25.63 -7.41 14.59
N ILE A 158 24.77 -7.98 13.74
CA ILE A 158 23.86 -7.21 12.87
C ILE A 158 22.43 -7.31 13.38
N LEU A 159 21.85 -6.15 13.70
CA LEU A 159 20.44 -6.01 14.08
C LEU A 159 19.68 -5.31 12.95
N GLY A 160 18.93 -6.05 12.15
CA GLY A 160 17.95 -5.50 11.22
C GLY A 160 16.66 -5.13 11.95
N VAL A 161 16.09 -3.97 11.63
CA VAL A 161 14.82 -3.52 12.20
C VAL A 161 13.84 -3.20 11.07
N THR A 162 12.62 -3.76 11.12
CA THR A 162 11.61 -3.55 10.07
C THR A 162 10.18 -3.63 10.60
N ALA A 163 9.24 -3.02 9.90
CA ALA A 163 7.81 -3.22 10.18
C ALA A 163 7.26 -4.51 9.56
N THR A 164 7.86 -4.92 8.45
CA THR A 164 7.42 -6.10 7.69
C THR A 164 8.65 -6.91 7.31
N PRO A 165 8.86 -8.11 7.86
CA PRO A 165 10.02 -8.94 7.59
C PRO A 165 9.87 -9.70 6.25
N LEU A 166 9.55 -8.93 5.20
CA LEU A 166 9.40 -9.38 3.82
C LEU A 166 10.38 -8.62 2.94
N SER A 167 11.22 -9.35 2.25
CA SER A 167 12.18 -8.77 1.30
C SER A 167 11.48 -8.05 0.15
N SER A 168 12.06 -6.95 -0.30
CA SER A 168 11.67 -6.26 -1.53
C SER A 168 11.95 -7.08 -2.80
N ASN A 169 12.81 -8.10 -2.70
CA ASN A 169 13.08 -9.07 -3.77
C ASN A 169 12.66 -10.48 -3.29
N LYS A 170 11.74 -11.11 -4.03
CA LYS A 170 11.22 -12.44 -3.71
C LYS A 170 12.30 -13.54 -3.80
N ASP A 171 13.28 -13.36 -4.67
CA ASP A 171 14.37 -14.33 -4.86
C ASP A 171 15.41 -14.28 -3.72
N LEU A 172 15.36 -13.24 -2.89
CA LEU A 172 16.25 -13.05 -1.74
C LEU A 172 15.40 -12.89 -0.46
N PRO A 173 14.84 -13.96 0.09
CA PRO A 173 14.03 -13.88 1.30
C PRO A 173 14.86 -13.40 2.49
N MET A 174 14.22 -12.74 3.46
CA MET A 174 14.91 -12.17 4.63
C MET A 174 15.72 -13.22 5.40
N LYS A 175 15.23 -14.47 5.49
CA LYS A 175 15.94 -15.59 6.12
C LYS A 175 17.28 -15.98 5.44
N ALA A 176 17.55 -15.48 4.23
CA ALA A 176 18.85 -15.68 3.59
C ALA A 176 19.92 -14.74 4.15
N ASN A 177 19.54 -13.69 4.85
CA ASN A 177 20.41 -12.65 5.36
C ASN A 177 20.36 -12.50 6.89
N TYR A 178 19.34 -13.06 7.52
CA TYR A 178 19.12 -13.01 8.97
C TYR A 178 18.85 -14.41 9.51
N ASP A 179 19.56 -14.77 10.58
CA ASP A 179 19.50 -16.11 11.19
C ASP A 179 18.23 -16.30 11.99
N GLU A 180 17.76 -15.25 12.64
CA GLU A 180 16.61 -15.30 13.55
C GLU A 180 15.72 -14.05 13.42
N LEU A 181 14.43 -14.22 13.71
CA LEU A 181 13.45 -13.13 13.82
C LEU A 181 12.90 -13.08 15.25
N ILE A 182 13.01 -11.93 15.90
CA ILE A 182 12.20 -11.57 17.07
C ILE A 182 10.99 -10.78 16.54
N ALA A 183 9.79 -11.31 16.69
CA ALA A 183 8.55 -10.60 16.44
C ALA A 183 8.17 -9.82 17.69
N GLY A 184 8.05 -8.50 17.57
CA GLY A 184 7.58 -7.62 18.62
C GLY A 184 6.06 -7.62 18.76
N GLU A 185 5.53 -6.65 19.49
CA GLU A 185 4.08 -6.55 19.74
C GLU A 185 3.27 -6.46 18.44
N SER A 186 2.15 -7.17 18.41
CA SER A 186 1.23 -7.18 17.29
C SER A 186 0.45 -5.85 17.17
N ILE A 187 -0.05 -5.52 15.99
CA ILE A 187 -0.90 -4.33 15.81
C ILE A 187 -2.14 -4.38 16.69
N PRO A 188 -2.88 -5.51 16.81
CA PRO A 188 -4.00 -5.60 17.74
C PRO A 188 -3.62 -5.30 19.19
N ALA A 189 -2.53 -5.85 19.69
CA ALA A 189 -2.06 -5.59 21.06
C ALA A 189 -1.66 -4.13 21.27
N LEU A 190 -0.98 -3.51 20.28
CA LEU A 190 -0.64 -2.08 20.34
C LEU A 190 -1.87 -1.17 20.30
N ILE A 191 -2.95 -1.57 19.62
CA ILE A 191 -4.22 -0.84 19.61
C ILE A 191 -4.95 -1.02 20.94
N GLU A 192 -5.01 -2.22 21.49
CA GLU A 192 -5.67 -2.52 22.76
C GLU A 192 -5.02 -1.77 23.93
N ASN A 193 -3.69 -1.68 23.91
CA ASN A 193 -2.91 -0.93 24.91
C ASN A 193 -2.77 0.58 24.59
N GLU A 194 -3.54 1.09 23.65
CA GLU A 194 -3.57 2.53 23.28
C GLU A 194 -2.22 3.10 22.83
N PHE A 195 -1.35 2.27 22.21
CA PHE A 195 -0.11 2.72 21.57
C PHE A 195 -0.28 3.06 20.10
N LEU A 196 -1.31 2.49 19.45
CA LEU A 196 -1.69 2.80 18.08
C LEU A 196 -3.18 3.10 17.96
N ALA A 197 -3.54 4.03 17.08
CA ALA A 197 -4.92 4.32 16.73
C ALA A 197 -5.50 3.23 15.82
N ARG A 198 -6.80 2.95 15.97
CA ARG A 198 -7.55 1.97 15.18
C ARG A 198 -7.89 2.52 13.79
N ALA A 199 -7.64 1.75 12.74
CA ALA A 199 -8.06 2.08 11.38
C ALA A 199 -9.55 1.75 11.16
N GLU A 200 -10.33 2.73 10.70
CA GLU A 200 -11.69 2.55 10.17
C GLU A 200 -11.62 2.60 8.65
N VAL A 201 -11.90 1.46 7.97
CA VAL A 201 -11.64 1.30 6.54
C VAL A 201 -12.92 1.39 5.72
N HIS A 202 -12.95 2.34 4.78
CA HIS A 202 -13.97 2.46 3.73
C HIS A 202 -13.41 1.92 2.42
N LYS A 203 -13.99 0.83 1.93
CA LYS A 203 -13.53 0.07 0.77
C LYS A 203 -14.33 0.45 -0.46
N TYR A 204 -13.64 0.65 -1.57
CA TYR A 204 -14.24 0.93 -2.87
C TYR A 204 -13.76 -0.10 -3.89
N ASP A 205 -14.70 -0.70 -4.61
CA ASP A 205 -14.34 -1.52 -5.77
C ASP A 205 -13.83 -0.65 -6.91
N MET A 206 -12.60 -0.94 -7.32
CA MET A 206 -11.88 -0.23 -8.35
C MET A 206 -11.40 -1.23 -9.38
N GLY A 207 -12.04 -1.60 -10.38
CA GLY A 207 -11.61 -2.64 -11.33
C GLY A 207 -10.08 -2.68 -11.55
N LEU A 208 -9.49 -3.83 -11.33
CA LEU A 208 -8.04 -4.06 -11.46
C LEU A 208 -7.64 -4.50 -12.87
N THR A 209 -8.61 -4.85 -13.72
CA THR A 209 -8.43 -5.44 -15.06
C THR A 209 -7.57 -4.60 -16.00
N SER A 210 -7.56 -3.26 -15.82
CA SER A 210 -6.75 -2.34 -16.63
C SER A 210 -5.32 -2.14 -16.11
N LEU A 211 -4.98 -2.72 -14.95
CA LEU A 211 -3.67 -2.57 -14.34
C LEU A 211 -2.69 -3.64 -14.84
N GLU A 212 -1.52 -3.21 -15.24
CA GLU A 212 -0.43 -4.06 -15.71
C GLU A 212 0.62 -4.23 -14.61
N VAL A 213 1.11 -5.45 -14.40
CA VAL A 213 2.18 -5.75 -13.45
C VAL A 213 3.53 -5.56 -14.10
N GLY A 214 4.39 -4.75 -13.48
CA GLY A 214 5.76 -4.50 -13.93
C GLY A 214 6.76 -5.57 -13.47
N SER A 215 7.99 -5.45 -13.94
CA SER A 215 9.10 -6.37 -13.59
C SER A 215 9.43 -6.40 -12.09
N ASN A 216 9.08 -5.34 -11.35
CA ASN A 216 9.23 -5.27 -9.90
C ASN A 216 8.14 -6.01 -9.11
N GLY A 217 7.18 -6.64 -9.80
CA GLY A 217 6.08 -7.38 -9.18
C GLY A 217 4.93 -6.53 -8.64
N ASP A 218 4.97 -5.19 -8.78
CA ASP A 218 3.86 -4.27 -8.48
C ASP A 218 3.28 -3.67 -9.77
N TYR A 219 2.17 -2.95 -9.68
CA TYR A 219 1.54 -2.34 -10.85
C TYR A 219 2.40 -1.23 -11.46
N THR A 220 2.41 -1.14 -12.79
CA THR A 220 3.14 -0.10 -13.51
C THR A 220 2.57 1.28 -13.22
N VAL A 221 3.45 2.29 -13.23
CA VAL A 221 3.01 3.69 -13.07
C VAL A 221 2.07 4.07 -14.20
N LYS A 222 2.37 3.67 -15.44
CA LYS A 222 1.59 3.99 -16.63
C LYS A 222 0.14 3.49 -16.51
N SER A 223 -0.07 2.20 -16.32
CA SER A 223 -1.44 1.64 -16.20
C SER A 223 -2.20 2.22 -15.00
N SER A 224 -1.50 2.50 -13.91
CA SER A 224 -2.10 3.16 -12.74
C SER A 224 -2.49 4.59 -13.04
N GLU A 225 -1.67 5.38 -13.73
CA GLU A 225 -2.01 6.74 -14.13
C GLU A 225 -3.21 6.75 -15.09
N ASP A 226 -3.24 5.85 -16.09
CA ASP A 226 -4.36 5.73 -17.03
C ASP A 226 -5.70 5.49 -16.29
N LEU A 227 -5.70 4.68 -15.23
CA LEU A 227 -6.89 4.43 -14.41
C LEU A 227 -7.23 5.63 -13.51
N TYR A 228 -6.27 6.05 -12.67
CA TYR A 228 -6.53 6.99 -11.56
C TYR A 228 -6.60 8.47 -12.00
N THR A 229 -6.17 8.83 -13.21
CA THR A 229 -6.40 10.18 -13.78
C THR A 229 -7.68 10.28 -14.58
N SER A 230 -8.42 9.20 -14.75
CA SER A 230 -9.73 9.27 -15.41
C SER A 230 -10.68 10.19 -14.64
N PRO A 231 -11.52 10.99 -15.33
CA PRO A 231 -12.45 11.92 -14.67
C PRO A 231 -13.33 11.26 -13.62
N ALA A 232 -13.74 10.02 -13.86
CA ALA A 232 -14.57 9.27 -12.91
C ALA A 232 -13.81 8.90 -11.63
N MET A 233 -12.53 8.53 -11.76
CA MET A 233 -11.71 8.20 -10.61
C MET A 233 -11.36 9.44 -9.78
N LEU A 234 -11.03 10.55 -10.43
CA LEU A 234 -10.78 11.83 -9.77
C LEU A 234 -12.04 12.27 -8.98
N GLN A 235 -13.21 12.21 -9.62
CA GLN A 235 -14.47 12.55 -8.97
C GLN A 235 -14.78 11.59 -7.81
N LYS A 236 -14.61 10.28 -8.01
CA LYS A 236 -14.83 9.26 -6.96
C LYS A 236 -13.92 9.46 -5.75
N THR A 237 -12.67 9.86 -5.97
CA THR A 237 -11.73 10.16 -4.88
C THR A 237 -12.19 11.39 -4.09
N LEU A 238 -12.64 12.44 -4.78
CA LEU A 238 -13.19 13.64 -4.16
C LEU A 238 -14.48 13.35 -3.37
N ASP A 239 -15.40 12.57 -3.95
CA ASP A 239 -16.66 12.21 -3.31
C ASP A 239 -16.43 11.32 -2.08
N ALA A 240 -15.49 10.38 -2.16
CA ALA A 240 -15.10 9.55 -1.03
C ALA A 240 -14.49 10.38 0.11
N TYR A 241 -13.62 11.35 -0.21
CA TYR A 241 -13.11 12.30 0.77
C TYR A 241 -14.24 13.10 1.43
N LYS A 242 -15.11 13.74 0.65
CA LYS A 242 -16.24 14.53 1.17
C LYS A 242 -17.16 13.70 2.07
N LYS A 243 -17.41 12.45 1.68
CA LYS A 243 -18.31 11.56 2.41
C LYS A 243 -17.74 11.11 3.77
N HIS A 244 -16.43 10.87 3.87
CA HIS A 244 -15.83 10.20 5.03
C HIS A 244 -14.85 11.06 5.82
N SER A 245 -14.34 12.16 5.23
CA SER A 245 -13.16 12.85 5.77
C SER A 245 -13.16 14.36 5.53
N GLU A 246 -14.30 14.96 5.18
CA GLU A 246 -14.38 16.41 4.97
C GLU A 246 -13.94 17.17 6.23
N GLY A 247 -13.03 18.15 6.04
CA GLY A 247 -12.46 18.94 7.13
C GLY A 247 -11.44 18.20 8.00
N LYS A 248 -10.98 16.99 7.58
CA LYS A 248 -9.97 16.21 8.30
C LYS A 248 -8.60 16.32 7.63
N LYS A 249 -7.54 16.37 8.46
CA LYS A 249 -6.17 16.32 7.95
C LYS A 249 -5.93 15.00 7.22
N THR A 250 -5.64 15.08 5.92
CA THR A 250 -5.65 13.94 5.02
C THR A 250 -4.34 13.79 4.26
N LEU A 251 -3.81 12.57 4.22
CA LEU A 251 -2.68 12.19 3.38
C LEU A 251 -3.16 11.25 2.27
N ILE A 252 -2.91 11.62 1.00
CA ILE A 252 -3.30 10.83 -0.18
C ILE A 252 -2.06 10.21 -0.82
N PHE A 253 -2.04 8.90 -0.95
CA PHE A 253 -0.98 8.14 -1.62
C PHE A 253 -1.39 7.75 -3.04
N ASN A 254 -0.55 8.09 -4.02
CA ASN A 254 -0.75 7.78 -5.43
C ASN A 254 0.39 6.90 -5.97
N ASN A 255 0.18 6.23 -7.09
CA ASN A 255 1.24 5.45 -7.76
C ASN A 255 2.13 6.31 -8.69
N GLY A 256 1.59 7.39 -9.28
CA GLY A 256 2.30 8.26 -10.21
C GLY A 256 2.24 9.73 -9.84
N ILE A 257 3.22 10.49 -10.33
CA ILE A 257 3.29 11.95 -10.11
C ILE A 257 2.13 12.64 -10.79
N ASN A 258 1.79 12.24 -12.03
CA ASN A 258 0.69 12.80 -12.78
C ASN A 258 -0.65 12.60 -12.05
N THR A 259 -0.92 11.41 -11.50
CA THR A 259 -2.11 11.16 -10.66
C THR A 259 -2.16 12.14 -9.49
N SER A 260 -1.04 12.33 -8.78
CA SER A 260 -0.98 13.20 -7.62
C SER A 260 -1.23 14.67 -7.99
N ILE A 261 -0.74 15.12 -9.15
CA ILE A 261 -0.99 16.47 -9.69
C ILE A 261 -2.47 16.65 -10.09
N MET A 262 -3.08 15.65 -10.73
CA MET A 262 -4.49 15.70 -11.11
C MET A 262 -5.42 15.73 -9.89
N ILE A 263 -5.11 14.94 -8.84
CA ILE A 263 -5.81 15.01 -7.54
C ILE A 263 -5.66 16.42 -6.93
N TYR A 264 -4.44 17.00 -6.96
CA TYR A 264 -4.23 18.36 -6.47
C TYR A 264 -5.15 19.36 -7.16
N HIS A 265 -5.24 19.35 -8.50
CA HIS A 265 -6.12 20.25 -9.24
C HIS A 265 -7.60 19.99 -8.93
N THR A 266 -8.05 18.73 -8.95
CA THR A 266 -9.44 18.37 -8.68
C THR A 266 -9.92 18.85 -7.30
N PHE A 267 -9.11 18.67 -6.27
CA PHE A 267 -9.45 19.08 -4.92
C PHE A 267 -9.34 20.60 -4.72
N LYS A 268 -8.36 21.23 -5.36
CA LYS A 268 -8.20 22.70 -5.35
C LYS A 268 -9.36 23.41 -6.04
N ASP A 269 -9.81 22.90 -7.17
CA ASP A 269 -10.97 23.43 -7.91
C ASP A 269 -12.28 23.27 -7.11
N ALA A 270 -12.33 22.26 -6.23
CA ALA A 270 -13.41 22.08 -5.26
C ALA A 270 -13.29 22.98 -4.01
N GLY A 271 -12.31 23.89 -3.96
CA GLY A 271 -12.11 24.85 -2.88
C GLY A 271 -11.39 24.31 -1.64
N LEU A 272 -10.77 23.12 -1.72
CA LEU A 272 -10.12 22.47 -0.57
C LEU A 272 -8.65 22.92 -0.41
N GLN A 273 -8.16 22.90 0.83
CA GLN A 273 -6.78 23.23 1.17
C GLN A 273 -5.87 22.03 0.90
N ILE A 274 -5.26 22.00 -0.27
CA ILE A 274 -4.42 20.89 -0.73
C ILE A 274 -3.07 21.36 -1.24
N MET A 275 -2.01 20.59 -0.95
CA MET A 275 -0.70 20.71 -1.61
C MET A 275 -0.25 19.36 -2.15
N HIS A 276 0.63 19.42 -3.16
CA HIS A 276 1.29 18.26 -3.78
C HIS A 276 2.75 18.21 -3.37
N LEU A 277 3.27 16.99 -3.10
CA LEU A 277 4.68 16.77 -2.80
C LEU A 277 5.19 15.47 -3.46
N ASP A 278 6.23 15.60 -4.26
CA ASP A 278 6.96 14.51 -4.87
C ASP A 278 8.50 14.65 -4.70
N ASN A 279 9.25 13.79 -5.38
CA ASN A 279 10.72 13.77 -5.31
C ASN A 279 11.41 14.89 -6.12
N THR A 280 10.67 15.65 -6.95
CA THR A 280 11.22 16.78 -7.72
C THR A 280 11.27 18.06 -6.90
N ALA A 281 10.53 18.11 -5.78
CA ALA A 281 10.50 19.26 -4.89
C ALA A 281 11.88 19.54 -4.27
N THR A 282 12.34 20.80 -4.35
CA THR A 282 13.56 21.24 -3.69
C THR A 282 13.47 21.09 -2.18
N LYS A 283 14.61 20.99 -1.49
CA LYS A 283 14.67 20.92 -0.01
C LYS A 283 13.89 22.04 0.67
N LYS A 284 13.93 23.26 0.09
CA LYS A 284 13.21 24.43 0.62
C LYS A 284 11.70 24.27 0.45
N GLN A 285 11.24 23.91 -0.73
CA GLN A 285 9.81 23.66 -1.02
C GLN A 285 9.27 22.53 -0.13
N ARG A 286 9.98 21.40 -0.05
CA ARG A 286 9.60 20.29 0.81
C ARG A 286 9.42 20.73 2.27
N LYS A 287 10.38 21.48 2.82
CA LYS A 287 10.28 21.99 4.19
C LYS A 287 9.06 22.92 4.38
N GLN A 288 8.76 23.77 3.40
CA GLN A 288 7.61 24.68 3.44
C GLN A 288 6.27 23.91 3.38
N ILE A 289 6.15 22.92 2.47
CA ILE A 289 4.94 22.11 2.32
C ILE A 289 4.69 21.28 3.59
N LEU A 290 5.71 20.63 4.13
CA LEU A 290 5.57 19.82 5.36
C LEU A 290 5.24 20.69 6.57
N LYS A 291 5.82 21.90 6.68
CA LYS A 291 5.48 22.85 7.73
C LYS A 291 4.03 23.30 7.60
N TRP A 292 3.59 23.68 6.40
CA TRP A 292 2.19 24.05 6.15
C TRP A 292 1.23 22.90 6.49
N PHE A 293 1.55 21.67 6.10
CA PHE A 293 0.73 20.49 6.39
C PHE A 293 0.61 20.27 7.90
N HIS A 294 1.70 20.45 8.63
CA HIS A 294 1.69 20.35 10.10
C HIS A 294 0.79 21.43 10.76
N GLU A 295 0.93 22.70 10.32
CA GLU A 295 0.29 23.85 10.95
C GLU A 295 -1.20 24.02 10.56
N THR A 296 -1.66 23.44 9.45
CA THR A 296 -3.03 23.58 8.94
C THR A 296 -3.89 22.40 9.38
N PRO A 297 -4.96 22.61 10.16
CA PRO A 297 -5.74 21.50 10.76
C PRO A 297 -6.44 20.58 9.74
N ASP A 298 -7.00 21.15 8.67
CA ASP A 298 -7.77 20.46 7.62
C ASP A 298 -6.96 20.28 6.32
N ALA A 299 -5.63 20.37 6.41
CA ALA A 299 -4.74 20.26 5.27
C ALA A 299 -4.85 18.89 4.59
N ILE A 300 -4.84 18.91 3.26
CA ILE A 300 -4.73 17.72 2.43
C ILE A 300 -3.35 17.72 1.76
N LEU A 301 -2.60 16.64 1.91
CA LEU A 301 -1.32 16.45 1.24
C LEU A 301 -1.41 15.26 0.29
N THR A 302 -1.29 15.50 -1.01
CA THR A 302 -1.22 14.45 -2.02
C THR A 302 0.23 14.18 -2.39
N SER A 303 0.61 12.90 -2.43
CA SER A 303 2.00 12.50 -2.63
C SER A 303 2.12 11.15 -3.35
N VAL A 304 3.33 10.88 -3.82
CA VAL A 304 3.73 9.56 -4.31
C VAL A 304 4.48 8.83 -3.19
N SER A 305 5.52 8.08 -3.45
CA SER A 305 6.20 7.21 -2.47
C SER A 305 7.05 7.96 -1.41
N ILE A 306 7.20 9.28 -1.50
CA ILE A 306 8.17 10.04 -0.68
C ILE A 306 7.81 10.09 0.80
N LEU A 307 6.53 9.96 1.15
CA LEU A 307 6.02 10.03 2.52
C LEU A 307 5.71 8.65 3.13
N THR A 308 5.98 7.56 2.42
CA THR A 308 5.77 6.20 2.94
C THR A 308 6.77 5.82 4.03
N THR A 309 7.98 6.40 4.00
CA THR A 309 9.03 6.17 5.00
C THR A 309 9.57 7.50 5.54
N GLY A 310 9.90 7.55 6.82
CA GLY A 310 10.57 8.70 7.45
C GLY A 310 9.70 9.96 7.64
N PHE A 311 8.41 9.91 7.39
CA PHE A 311 7.49 11.01 7.66
C PHE A 311 6.68 10.72 8.93
N ASP A 312 6.79 11.59 9.90
CA ASP A 312 6.08 11.48 11.18
C ASP A 312 5.21 12.70 11.41
N GLU A 313 3.89 12.53 11.24
CA GLU A 313 2.88 13.56 11.46
C GLU A 313 1.71 12.93 12.24
N PRO A 314 1.69 13.06 13.56
CA PRO A 314 0.68 12.41 14.39
C PRO A 314 -0.75 12.89 14.16
N THR A 315 -0.91 14.10 13.62
CA THR A 315 -2.22 14.74 13.43
C THR A 315 -2.99 14.26 12.19
N ILE A 316 -2.47 13.30 11.43
CA ILE A 316 -3.17 12.74 10.25
C ILE A 316 -4.40 11.97 10.71
N ASP A 317 -5.59 12.45 10.35
CA ASP A 317 -6.87 11.80 10.63
C ASP A 317 -7.31 10.82 9.54
N THR A 318 -6.85 11.04 8.30
CA THR A 318 -7.27 10.23 7.15
C THR A 318 -6.12 9.85 6.25
N ILE A 319 -6.10 8.59 5.84
CA ILE A 319 -5.25 8.05 4.78
C ILE A 319 -6.13 7.68 3.59
N ILE A 320 -5.83 8.20 2.41
CA ILE A 320 -6.47 7.78 1.16
C ILE A 320 -5.43 6.97 0.35
N LEU A 321 -5.74 5.71 0.09
CA LEU A 321 -4.98 4.84 -0.79
C LEU A 321 -5.53 4.98 -2.21
N ASN A 322 -5.12 6.04 -2.93
CA ASN A 322 -5.48 6.27 -4.33
C ASN A 322 -4.52 5.51 -5.26
N ARG A 323 -4.28 4.25 -4.92
CA ARG A 323 -3.43 3.30 -5.65
C ARG A 323 -3.72 1.86 -5.27
N ALA A 324 -3.67 0.98 -6.25
CA ALA A 324 -3.52 -0.45 -5.99
C ALA A 324 -2.04 -0.79 -5.80
N THR A 325 -1.74 -1.82 -4.99
CA THR A 325 -0.39 -2.37 -4.86
C THR A 325 -0.42 -3.88 -4.61
N LYS A 326 0.62 -4.58 -5.04
CA LYS A 326 0.90 -5.98 -4.71
C LYS A 326 1.93 -6.12 -3.56
N SER A 327 2.37 -5.00 -2.99
CA SER A 327 3.35 -4.95 -1.89
C SER A 327 2.66 -4.81 -0.54
N LEU A 328 2.67 -5.87 0.27
CA LEU A 328 2.21 -5.85 1.66
C LEU A 328 2.97 -4.79 2.48
N THR A 329 4.28 -4.72 2.31
CA THR A 329 5.13 -3.74 3.00
C THR A 329 4.65 -2.31 2.74
N LEU A 330 4.40 -1.98 1.48
CA LEU A 330 3.93 -0.65 1.11
C LEU A 330 2.52 -0.36 1.68
N TYR A 331 1.62 -1.33 1.64
CA TYR A 331 0.28 -1.23 2.24
C TYR A 331 0.37 -0.89 3.73
N TYR A 332 1.18 -1.64 4.49
CA TYR A 332 1.37 -1.42 5.93
C TYR A 332 2.05 -0.09 6.24
N GLN A 333 3.03 0.32 5.44
CA GLN A 333 3.71 1.61 5.60
C GLN A 333 2.77 2.79 5.37
N MET A 334 1.93 2.74 4.33
CA MET A 334 0.98 3.81 4.02
C MET A 334 -0.06 3.99 5.13
N ILE A 335 -0.70 2.91 5.56
CA ILE A 335 -1.73 2.98 6.62
C ILE A 335 -1.10 3.37 7.96
N GLY A 336 0.08 2.83 8.25
CA GLY A 336 0.82 3.15 9.48
C GLY A 336 1.15 4.65 9.67
N ARG A 337 1.04 5.49 8.62
CA ARG A 337 1.17 6.96 8.78
C ARG A 337 0.01 7.58 9.55
N GLY A 338 -1.18 6.99 9.51
CA GLY A 338 -2.35 7.44 10.26
C GLY A 338 -2.43 6.89 11.68
N SER A 339 -1.65 5.88 12.03
CA SER A 339 -1.82 5.10 13.25
C SER A 339 -1.32 5.77 14.54
N ARG A 340 -0.71 6.95 14.47
CA ARG A 340 -0.22 7.66 15.66
C ARG A 340 -1.37 8.07 16.57
N ILE A 341 -1.22 7.84 17.86
CA ILE A 341 -2.14 8.31 18.91
C ILE A 341 -1.81 9.74 19.30
N LEU A 342 -2.85 10.50 19.57
CA LEU A 342 -2.85 11.78 20.29
C LEU A 342 -3.98 11.75 21.31
N ASN A 343 -3.94 12.65 22.31
CA ASN A 343 -4.91 12.70 23.41
C ASN A 343 -6.40 12.63 22.97
N ASN A 344 -6.71 13.10 21.76
CA ASN A 344 -8.07 13.12 21.21
C ASN A 344 -8.23 12.23 19.96
N LYS A 345 -7.25 11.36 19.65
CA LYS A 345 -7.25 10.53 18.43
C LYS A 345 -6.94 9.08 18.77
N SER A 346 -7.97 8.28 19.00
CA SER A 346 -7.88 6.80 19.14
C SER A 346 -8.21 6.05 17.86
N LYS A 347 -8.69 6.75 16.81
CA LYS A 347 -9.09 6.20 15.52
C LYS A 347 -8.64 7.09 14.38
N PHE A 348 -8.49 6.52 13.21
CA PHE A 348 -8.26 7.25 11.96
C PHE A 348 -8.99 6.56 10.81
N THR A 349 -9.31 7.33 9.76
CA THR A 349 -10.02 6.84 8.59
C THR A 349 -9.04 6.36 7.52
N VAL A 350 -9.34 5.22 6.89
CA VAL A 350 -8.66 4.73 5.69
C VAL A 350 -9.69 4.64 4.57
N ILE A 351 -9.44 5.33 3.45
CA ILE A 351 -10.25 5.22 2.23
C ILE A 351 -9.42 4.42 1.22
N ASP A 352 -9.81 3.18 0.97
CA ASP A 352 -9.10 2.30 0.04
C ASP A 352 -9.77 2.32 -1.33
N LEU A 353 -9.10 2.98 -2.28
CA LEU A 353 -9.47 3.07 -3.69
C LEU A 353 -8.57 2.17 -4.58
N GLY A 354 -7.92 1.16 -4.00
CA GLY A 354 -6.98 0.27 -4.68
C GLY A 354 -7.27 -1.21 -4.49
N ASN A 355 -8.41 -1.60 -3.91
CA ASN A 355 -8.73 -2.98 -3.54
C ASN A 355 -7.66 -3.65 -2.64
N ASN A 356 -6.84 -2.85 -1.96
CA ASN A 356 -5.72 -3.36 -1.14
C ASN A 356 -6.23 -4.14 0.07
N TYR A 357 -7.33 -3.69 0.69
CA TYR A 357 -7.99 -4.40 1.79
C TYR A 357 -8.45 -5.81 1.39
N TYR A 358 -9.00 -5.94 0.18
CA TYR A 358 -9.45 -7.25 -0.31
C TYR A 358 -8.27 -8.18 -0.61
N ARG A 359 -7.12 -7.62 -1.01
CA ARG A 359 -5.89 -8.37 -1.26
C ARG A 359 -5.21 -8.83 0.02
N PHE A 360 -5.02 -7.93 0.98
CA PHE A 360 -4.17 -8.15 2.15
C PHE A 360 -4.93 -8.37 3.45
N GLY A 361 -6.25 -8.12 3.45
CA GLY A 361 -7.04 -8.11 4.68
C GLY A 361 -6.92 -6.81 5.47
N PRO A 362 -7.49 -6.78 6.69
CA PRO A 362 -7.41 -5.62 7.56
C PRO A 362 -5.96 -5.36 8.00
N TRP A 363 -5.55 -4.09 8.01
CA TRP A 363 -4.23 -3.66 8.48
C TRP A 363 -3.94 -4.09 9.92
N GLY A 364 -4.96 -4.13 10.79
CA GLY A 364 -4.85 -4.59 12.16
C GLY A 364 -4.97 -6.11 12.31
N ALA A 365 -4.84 -6.92 11.26
CA ALA A 365 -4.81 -8.38 11.38
C ALA A 365 -3.56 -8.85 12.12
N ASP A 366 -3.73 -9.86 12.95
CA ASP A 366 -2.61 -10.52 13.61
C ASP A 366 -1.93 -11.48 12.63
N LEU A 367 -0.81 -11.07 12.07
CA LEU A 367 -0.02 -11.88 11.15
C LEU A 367 1.08 -12.62 11.91
N ASP A 368 1.20 -13.93 11.68
CA ASP A 368 2.34 -14.72 12.16
C ASP A 368 3.61 -14.35 11.35
N TRP A 369 4.28 -13.29 11.79
CA TRP A 369 5.52 -12.82 11.15
C TRP A 369 6.63 -13.86 11.22
N GLY A 370 6.66 -14.72 12.25
CA GLY A 370 7.61 -15.81 12.34
C GLY A 370 7.40 -16.85 11.25
N ALA A 371 6.16 -17.25 10.98
CA ALA A 371 5.84 -18.17 9.89
C ALA A 371 6.13 -17.52 8.52
N ILE A 372 5.81 -16.24 8.35
CA ILE A 372 6.08 -15.49 7.12
C ILE A 372 7.59 -15.38 6.85
N PHE A 373 8.38 -15.10 7.88
CA PHE A 373 9.85 -15.04 7.78
C PHE A 373 10.46 -16.38 7.37
N ARG A 374 10.01 -17.48 8.01
CA ARG A 374 10.50 -18.82 7.70
C ARG A 374 10.08 -19.34 6.33
N ASN A 375 8.87 -18.99 5.90
CA ASN A 375 8.29 -19.49 4.65
C ASN A 375 7.45 -18.41 3.92
N PRO A 376 8.09 -17.38 3.34
CA PRO A 376 7.40 -16.29 2.67
C PRO A 376 6.57 -16.75 1.45
N GLU A 377 6.97 -17.81 0.75
CA GLU A 377 6.26 -18.33 -0.42
C GLU A 377 4.86 -18.84 -0.05
N TYR A 378 4.74 -19.51 1.10
CA TYR A 378 3.43 -19.94 1.60
C TYR A 378 2.48 -18.78 1.88
N TYR A 379 3.01 -17.66 2.38
CA TYR A 379 2.23 -16.45 2.58
C TYR A 379 1.82 -15.82 1.22
N PHE A 380 2.77 -15.69 0.29
CA PHE A 380 2.48 -15.11 -1.03
C PHE A 380 1.45 -15.94 -1.81
N GLY A 381 1.48 -17.26 -1.68
CA GLY A 381 0.49 -18.16 -2.29
C GLY A 381 -0.94 -18.02 -1.75
N ARG A 382 -1.13 -17.33 -0.62
CA ARG A 382 -2.43 -17.05 0.00
C ARG A 382 -2.96 -15.65 -0.25
N ILE A 383 -2.13 -14.76 -0.78
CA ILE A 383 -2.57 -13.42 -1.17
C ILE A 383 -3.52 -13.55 -2.36
N LYS A 384 -4.71 -12.97 -2.24
CA LYS A 384 -5.68 -12.97 -3.33
C LYS A 384 -5.10 -12.29 -4.55
N ASP A 385 -5.16 -12.97 -5.68
CA ASP A 385 -4.82 -12.39 -6.98
C ASP A 385 -5.93 -11.44 -7.47
N ASP A 386 -5.68 -10.78 -8.60
CA ASP A 386 -6.60 -9.79 -9.14
C ASP A 386 -7.92 -10.43 -9.57
N GLU A 387 -7.86 -11.65 -10.10
CA GLU A 387 -9.03 -12.38 -10.58
C GLU A 387 -9.93 -12.82 -9.43
N THR A 388 -9.35 -13.32 -8.34
CA THR A 388 -10.07 -13.66 -7.11
C THR A 388 -10.75 -12.43 -6.51
N ILE A 389 -10.04 -11.29 -6.43
CA ILE A 389 -10.60 -10.04 -5.90
C ILE A 389 -11.76 -9.57 -6.77
N GLU A 390 -11.59 -9.57 -8.09
CA GLU A 390 -12.65 -9.16 -9.01
C GLU A 390 -13.86 -10.10 -8.97
N SER A 391 -13.66 -11.38 -8.69
CA SER A 391 -14.76 -12.34 -8.56
C SER A 391 -15.67 -12.03 -7.37
N GLU A 392 -15.15 -11.43 -6.29
CA GLU A 392 -15.93 -11.02 -5.12
C GLU A 392 -16.89 -9.86 -5.42
N PHE A 393 -16.71 -9.16 -6.54
CA PHE A 393 -17.57 -8.06 -6.99
C PHE A 393 -18.42 -8.44 -8.22
N ARG A 394 -18.55 -9.73 -8.52
CA ARG A 394 -19.44 -10.17 -9.60
C ARG A 394 -20.88 -9.90 -9.19
N HIS A 395 -21.58 -9.18 -10.04
CA HIS A 395 -23.02 -9.06 -9.91
C HIS A 395 -23.67 -10.38 -10.31
N GLU A 396 -24.44 -10.95 -9.41
CA GLU A 396 -25.30 -12.08 -9.72
C GLU A 396 -26.73 -11.58 -9.81
N MET A 397 -27.44 -12.04 -10.86
CA MET A 397 -28.86 -11.75 -11.02
C MET A 397 -29.62 -12.27 -9.77
N PRO A 398 -30.46 -11.44 -9.12
CA PRO A 398 -31.26 -11.88 -7.97
C PRO A 398 -32.05 -13.15 -8.28
N GLU A 399 -32.18 -14.03 -7.29
CA GLU A 399 -32.88 -15.31 -7.46
C GLU A 399 -34.33 -15.16 -7.97
N GLU A 400 -35.04 -14.16 -7.49
CA GLU A 400 -36.39 -13.83 -7.93
C GLU A 400 -36.46 -13.49 -9.42
N LEU A 401 -35.50 -12.69 -9.91
CA LEU A 401 -35.38 -12.34 -11.32
C LEU A 401 -34.89 -13.54 -12.16
N ARG A 402 -34.02 -14.38 -11.61
CA ARG A 402 -33.51 -15.56 -12.31
C ARG A 402 -34.61 -16.58 -12.63
N GLN A 403 -35.64 -16.69 -11.80
CA GLN A 403 -36.76 -17.58 -12.01
C GLN A 403 -37.55 -17.23 -13.27
N GLU A 404 -37.63 -15.95 -13.63
CA GLU A 404 -38.27 -15.49 -14.88
C GLU A 404 -37.52 -15.95 -16.14
N PHE A 405 -36.24 -16.37 -15.98
CA PHE A 405 -35.38 -16.86 -17.06
C PHE A 405 -35.03 -18.34 -16.89
N SER A 406 -35.97 -19.13 -16.36
CA SER A 406 -35.75 -20.56 -16.03
C SER A 406 -35.48 -21.47 -17.23
N ASN A 407 -35.87 -21.07 -18.45
CA ASN A 407 -35.63 -21.82 -19.67
C ASN A 407 -34.19 -21.59 -20.23
N SER A 408 -33.46 -20.63 -19.68
CA SER A 408 -32.09 -20.33 -20.14
C SER A 408 -31.05 -21.14 -19.39
N ASN A 409 -30.14 -21.80 -20.11
CA ASN A 409 -29.06 -22.57 -19.51
C ASN A 409 -28.08 -21.69 -18.71
N THR A 410 -27.93 -20.42 -19.09
CA THR A 410 -27.10 -19.45 -18.39
C THR A 410 -27.64 -18.03 -18.57
N VAL A 411 -27.87 -17.35 -17.45
CA VAL A 411 -28.23 -15.93 -17.40
C VAL A 411 -27.00 -15.04 -17.10
N TYR A 412 -25.88 -15.66 -16.73
CA TYR A 412 -24.66 -14.97 -16.37
C TYR A 412 -23.88 -14.51 -17.60
N PHE A 413 -23.34 -13.30 -17.55
CA PHE A 413 -22.46 -12.74 -18.59
C PHE A 413 -21.30 -11.99 -17.96
N ASP A 414 -20.08 -12.50 -18.16
CA ASP A 414 -18.87 -11.90 -17.60
C ASP A 414 -18.31 -10.78 -18.52
N ILE A 415 -18.73 -9.55 -18.26
CA ILE A 415 -18.25 -8.35 -18.98
C ILE A 415 -16.73 -8.25 -18.97
N ARG A 416 -16.07 -8.57 -17.84
CA ARG A 416 -14.62 -8.45 -17.70
C ARG A 416 -13.89 -9.47 -18.55
N GLN A 417 -14.35 -10.72 -18.54
CA GLN A 417 -13.76 -11.77 -19.36
C GLN A 417 -13.93 -11.47 -20.86
N VAL A 418 -15.15 -11.07 -21.26
CA VAL A 418 -15.41 -10.71 -22.67
C VAL A 418 -14.58 -9.49 -23.09
N TYR A 419 -14.35 -8.52 -22.19
CA TYR A 419 -13.47 -7.38 -22.46
C TYR A 419 -12.01 -7.80 -22.64
N LYS A 420 -11.48 -8.69 -21.79
CA LYS A 420 -10.14 -9.26 -21.93
C LYS A 420 -9.96 -9.97 -23.27
N ASP A 421 -10.92 -10.81 -23.63
CA ASP A 421 -10.93 -11.56 -24.88
C ASP A 421 -10.97 -10.66 -26.11
N ALA A 422 -11.82 -9.62 -26.08
CA ALA A 422 -11.91 -8.63 -27.15
C ALA A 422 -10.60 -7.83 -27.29
N THR A 423 -10.01 -7.40 -26.17
CA THR A 423 -8.73 -6.70 -26.16
C THR A 423 -7.60 -7.58 -26.72
N PHE A 424 -7.53 -8.84 -26.29
CA PHE A 424 -6.54 -9.80 -26.78
C PHE A 424 -6.65 -10.01 -28.30
N LYS A 425 -7.87 -10.02 -28.83
CA LYS A 425 -8.13 -10.15 -30.27
C LYS A 425 -7.97 -8.84 -31.06
N GLY A 426 -7.69 -7.71 -30.40
CA GLY A 426 -7.61 -6.39 -31.02
C GLY A 426 -8.97 -5.84 -31.47
N GLU A 427 -10.08 -6.36 -30.92
CA GLU A 427 -11.43 -5.90 -31.22
C GLU A 427 -11.75 -4.58 -30.50
N SER A 428 -12.73 -3.84 -31.02
CA SER A 428 -13.23 -2.64 -30.32
C SER A 428 -13.92 -3.00 -29.01
N SER A 429 -13.72 -2.22 -27.96
CA SER A 429 -14.41 -2.42 -26.68
C SER A 429 -15.94 -2.40 -26.79
N LYS A 430 -16.50 -1.75 -27.82
CA LYS A 430 -17.95 -1.73 -28.10
C LYS A 430 -18.56 -3.12 -28.32
N VAL A 431 -17.78 -4.06 -28.86
CA VAL A 431 -18.19 -5.45 -29.09
C VAL A 431 -18.63 -6.14 -27.79
N VAL A 432 -18.07 -5.73 -26.65
CA VAL A 432 -18.44 -6.27 -25.35
C VAL A 432 -19.91 -5.97 -25.01
N LEU A 433 -20.36 -4.74 -25.25
CA LEU A 433 -21.75 -4.36 -25.03
C LEU A 433 -22.69 -4.98 -26.08
N GLU A 434 -22.24 -5.12 -27.32
CA GLU A 434 -23.01 -5.80 -28.39
C GLU A 434 -23.27 -7.26 -28.01
N ARG A 435 -22.25 -8.02 -27.63
CA ARG A 435 -22.38 -9.39 -27.13
C ARG A 435 -23.24 -9.50 -25.88
N SER A 436 -23.17 -8.50 -24.97
CA SER A 436 -24.01 -8.46 -23.79
C SER A 436 -25.49 -8.23 -24.14
N ILE A 437 -25.79 -7.38 -25.13
CA ILE A 437 -27.14 -7.14 -25.65
C ILE A 437 -27.69 -8.39 -26.32
N GLU A 438 -26.89 -9.06 -27.13
CA GLU A 438 -27.28 -10.33 -27.77
C GLU A 438 -27.61 -11.43 -26.75
N GLN A 439 -26.81 -11.55 -25.68
CA GLN A 439 -27.09 -12.50 -24.61
C GLN A 439 -28.38 -12.15 -23.85
N HIS A 440 -28.61 -10.86 -23.51
CA HIS A 440 -29.87 -10.44 -22.90
C HIS A 440 -31.07 -10.69 -23.82
N ALA A 441 -30.92 -10.39 -25.12
CA ALA A 441 -32.01 -10.67 -26.07
C ALA A 441 -32.30 -12.17 -26.14
N LYS A 442 -31.27 -13.01 -26.18
CA LYS A 442 -31.40 -14.47 -26.21
C LYS A 442 -32.21 -14.98 -25.01
N ILE A 443 -31.83 -14.60 -23.78
CA ILE A 443 -32.54 -15.07 -22.59
C ILE A 443 -33.98 -14.56 -22.54
N CYS A 444 -34.28 -13.35 -23.04
CA CYS A 444 -35.63 -12.88 -23.17
C CYS A 444 -36.45 -13.73 -24.14
N ILE A 445 -35.88 -14.08 -25.31
CA ILE A 445 -36.58 -14.89 -26.32
C ILE A 445 -36.78 -16.35 -25.84
N GLU A 446 -35.79 -16.94 -25.18
CA GLU A 446 -35.89 -18.30 -24.61
C GLU A 446 -37.00 -18.45 -23.57
N ASN A 447 -37.45 -17.36 -22.95
CA ASN A 447 -38.40 -17.37 -21.84
C ASN A 447 -39.71 -16.59 -22.19
N SER A 448 -40.01 -16.35 -23.46
CA SER A 448 -41.20 -15.63 -23.91
C SER A 448 -41.99 -16.44 -24.90
N GLU A 449 -43.28 -16.19 -24.97
CA GLU A 449 -44.20 -16.77 -25.96
C GLU A 449 -44.30 -15.89 -27.20
N ASP A 450 -44.16 -14.59 -27.04
CA ASP A 450 -44.23 -13.61 -28.13
C ASP A 450 -43.27 -12.43 -27.91
N ILE A 451 -43.19 -11.52 -28.90
CA ILE A 451 -42.35 -10.32 -28.85
C ILE A 451 -42.73 -9.37 -27.70
N TYR A 452 -44.00 -9.33 -27.28
CA TYR A 452 -44.44 -8.43 -26.22
C TYR A 452 -43.99 -8.95 -24.85
N ASP A 453 -44.02 -10.26 -24.65
CA ASP A 453 -43.46 -10.93 -23.49
C ASP A 453 -41.94 -10.70 -23.41
N ALA A 454 -41.22 -10.90 -24.50
CA ALA A 454 -39.78 -10.66 -24.58
C ALA A 454 -39.43 -9.20 -24.21
N LEU A 455 -40.20 -8.23 -24.68
CA LEU A 455 -40.06 -6.82 -24.33
C LEU A 455 -40.43 -6.54 -22.86
N GLY A 456 -41.34 -7.31 -22.29
CA GLY A 456 -41.67 -7.30 -20.87
C GLY A 456 -40.49 -7.75 -20.01
N LEU A 457 -39.95 -8.93 -20.33
CA LEU A 457 -38.74 -9.47 -19.66
C LEU A 457 -37.53 -8.54 -19.77
N ALA A 458 -37.31 -7.93 -20.93
CA ALA A 458 -36.22 -6.95 -21.13
C ALA A 458 -36.31 -5.73 -20.20
N LYS A 459 -37.53 -5.32 -19.78
CA LYS A 459 -37.70 -4.24 -18.78
C LYS A 459 -37.30 -4.67 -17.38
N MET A 460 -37.47 -5.95 -17.04
CA MET A 460 -37.10 -6.51 -15.74
C MET A 460 -35.59 -6.59 -15.56
N LEU A 461 -34.82 -6.65 -16.65
CA LEU A 461 -33.36 -6.67 -16.63
C LEU A 461 -32.70 -5.33 -16.24
N GLY A 462 -33.47 -4.34 -15.77
CA GLY A 462 -32.95 -2.99 -15.50
C GLY A 462 -31.74 -2.93 -14.59
N GLU A 463 -31.74 -3.67 -13.48
CA GLU A 463 -30.63 -3.72 -12.50
C GLU A 463 -29.42 -4.49 -13.06
N ASP A 464 -29.63 -5.60 -13.76
CA ASP A 464 -28.55 -6.36 -14.39
C ASP A 464 -27.86 -5.54 -15.51
N ILE A 465 -28.63 -4.82 -16.33
CA ILE A 465 -28.10 -3.88 -17.33
C ILE A 465 -27.23 -2.81 -16.66
N ASP A 466 -27.72 -2.23 -15.57
CA ASP A 466 -27.01 -1.16 -14.87
C ASP A 466 -25.69 -1.67 -14.27
N ALA A 467 -25.68 -2.87 -13.68
CA ALA A 467 -24.51 -3.54 -13.16
C ALA A 467 -23.47 -3.85 -14.26
N ARG A 468 -23.90 -4.44 -15.39
CA ARG A 468 -23.03 -4.72 -16.54
C ARG A 468 -22.37 -3.45 -17.11
N ILE A 469 -23.12 -2.36 -17.21
CA ILE A 469 -22.61 -1.09 -17.69
C ILE A 469 -21.61 -0.48 -16.72
N GLU A 470 -21.82 -0.58 -15.40
CA GLU A 470 -20.83 -0.13 -14.41
C GLU A 470 -19.52 -0.91 -14.52
N VAL A 471 -19.60 -2.24 -14.68
CA VAL A 471 -18.42 -3.08 -14.89
C VAL A 471 -17.72 -2.70 -16.21
N TYR A 472 -18.46 -2.54 -17.30
CA TYR A 472 -17.91 -2.12 -18.59
C TYR A 472 -17.22 -0.76 -18.52
N ALA A 473 -17.85 0.23 -17.87
CA ALA A 473 -17.29 1.55 -17.70
C ALA A 473 -15.94 1.52 -16.91
N LYS A 474 -15.83 0.64 -15.92
CA LYS A 474 -14.57 0.39 -15.21
C LYS A 474 -13.50 -0.21 -16.13
N CYS A 475 -13.85 -1.15 -17.01
CA CYS A 475 -12.92 -1.77 -17.95
C CYS A 475 -12.32 -0.76 -18.95
N ILE A 476 -13.12 0.18 -19.46
CA ILE A 476 -12.67 1.16 -20.48
C ILE A 476 -12.09 2.44 -19.88
N SER A 477 -12.03 2.58 -18.54
CA SER A 477 -11.52 3.77 -17.82
C SER A 477 -12.14 5.11 -18.25
N LYS A 478 -13.36 5.09 -18.80
CA LYS A 478 -14.09 6.28 -19.30
C LYS A 478 -15.48 6.36 -18.69
N SER A 479 -15.55 6.70 -17.41
CA SER A 479 -16.80 6.62 -16.67
C SER A 479 -17.21 7.95 -16.03
N THR A 480 -17.57 8.94 -16.84
CA THR A 480 -18.30 10.10 -16.33
C THR A 480 -19.76 9.71 -16.05
N TYR A 481 -20.39 10.35 -15.06
CA TYR A 481 -21.80 10.12 -14.74
C TYR A 481 -22.72 10.24 -15.97
N ASN A 482 -22.51 11.28 -16.79
CA ASN A 482 -23.30 11.50 -18.01
C ASN A 482 -23.08 10.40 -19.06
N PHE A 483 -21.84 9.88 -19.17
CA PHE A 483 -21.52 8.80 -20.11
C PHE A 483 -22.17 7.47 -19.65
N ILE A 484 -22.10 7.15 -18.37
CA ILE A 484 -22.76 5.95 -17.80
C ILE A 484 -24.27 6.06 -18.00
N LYS A 485 -24.89 7.22 -17.71
CA LYS A 485 -26.31 7.44 -17.93
C LYS A 485 -26.70 7.26 -19.40
N TRP A 486 -25.91 7.84 -20.31
CA TRP A 486 -26.11 7.66 -21.74
C TRP A 486 -25.97 6.20 -22.17
N LEU A 487 -24.96 5.48 -21.68
CA LEU A 487 -24.77 4.06 -21.99
C LEU A 487 -25.98 3.21 -21.55
N ARG A 488 -26.54 3.46 -20.36
CA ARG A 488 -27.75 2.77 -19.88
C ARG A 488 -28.96 2.98 -20.78
N GLU A 489 -29.16 4.19 -21.24
CA GLU A 489 -30.25 4.52 -22.17
C GLU A 489 -30.00 3.91 -23.56
N ASP A 490 -28.80 3.98 -24.07
CA ASP A 490 -28.38 3.42 -25.36
C ASP A 490 -28.50 1.90 -25.38
N TYR A 491 -28.06 1.23 -24.30
CA TYR A 491 -28.18 -0.21 -24.14
C TYR A 491 -29.63 -0.69 -24.20
N ARG A 492 -30.53 -0.05 -23.41
CA ARG A 492 -31.96 -0.41 -23.38
C ARG A 492 -32.61 -0.19 -24.75
N LYS A 493 -32.27 0.90 -25.44
CA LYS A 493 -32.78 1.15 -26.81
C LYS A 493 -32.29 0.09 -27.80
N LYS A 494 -31.03 -0.28 -27.74
CA LYS A 494 -30.45 -1.31 -28.61
C LYS A 494 -31.02 -2.70 -28.31
N LEU A 495 -31.21 -3.07 -27.05
CA LEU A 495 -31.84 -4.32 -26.67
C LEU A 495 -33.25 -4.43 -27.24
N ASN A 496 -34.09 -3.40 -27.05
CA ASN A 496 -35.42 -3.36 -27.60
C ASN A 496 -35.46 -3.40 -29.13
N SER A 497 -34.50 -2.70 -29.77
CA SER A 497 -34.39 -2.73 -31.24
C SER A 497 -33.95 -4.09 -31.75
N TYR A 498 -33.02 -4.75 -31.05
CA TYR A 498 -32.54 -6.09 -31.39
C TYR A 498 -33.68 -7.11 -31.29
N LEU A 499 -34.45 -7.09 -30.19
CA LEU A 499 -35.62 -7.96 -30.00
C LEU A 499 -36.62 -7.78 -31.13
N ARG A 500 -37.04 -6.53 -31.45
CA ARG A 500 -38.00 -6.25 -32.51
C ARG A 500 -37.57 -6.70 -33.89
N LYS A 501 -36.23 -6.69 -34.14
CA LYS A 501 -35.68 -7.01 -35.47
C LYS A 501 -35.45 -8.50 -35.66
N ASN A 502 -35.03 -9.19 -34.59
CA ASN A 502 -34.51 -10.55 -34.73
C ASN A 502 -35.35 -11.60 -33.96
N PHE A 503 -36.49 -11.20 -33.35
CA PHE A 503 -37.29 -12.10 -32.51
C PHE A 503 -37.68 -13.37 -33.27
N ASP A 504 -38.36 -13.23 -34.42
CA ASP A 504 -38.92 -14.37 -35.18
C ASP A 504 -37.81 -15.35 -35.61
N GLU A 505 -36.71 -14.82 -36.16
CA GLU A 505 -35.56 -15.63 -36.58
C GLU A 505 -34.89 -16.38 -35.42
N VAL A 506 -34.67 -15.71 -34.29
CA VAL A 506 -34.02 -16.33 -33.13
C VAL A 506 -34.99 -17.27 -32.40
N PHE A 507 -36.28 -16.94 -32.35
CA PHE A 507 -37.32 -17.78 -31.76
C PHE A 507 -37.45 -19.10 -32.51
N GLU A 508 -37.49 -19.07 -33.85
CA GLU A 508 -37.51 -20.28 -34.69
C GLU A 508 -36.24 -21.13 -34.51
N GLN A 509 -35.08 -20.51 -34.38
CA GLN A 509 -33.83 -21.23 -34.12
C GLN A 509 -33.82 -21.97 -32.78
N ILE A 510 -34.46 -21.39 -31.75
CA ILE A 510 -34.51 -21.93 -30.40
C ILE A 510 -35.62 -22.99 -30.25
N HIS A 511 -36.82 -22.70 -30.72
CA HIS A 511 -38.00 -23.52 -30.48
C HIS A 511 -38.41 -24.43 -31.64
N GLY A 512 -37.78 -24.30 -32.84
CA GLY A 512 -38.14 -25.02 -34.03
C GLY A 512 -39.41 -24.44 -34.71
N HIS A 513 -39.68 -24.86 -35.96
CA HIS A 513 -40.93 -24.48 -36.64
C HIS A 513 -42.11 -25.04 -35.88
N PRO A 514 -43.19 -24.28 -35.68
CA PRO A 514 -44.44 -24.84 -35.21
C PRO A 514 -44.87 -25.96 -36.17
N PRO A 515 -45.43 -27.09 -35.69
CA PRO A 515 -45.92 -28.14 -36.58
C PRO A 515 -46.90 -27.51 -37.57
N GLU A 516 -46.63 -27.69 -38.87
CA GLU A 516 -47.61 -27.32 -39.93
C GLU A 516 -48.95 -28.00 -39.61
N GLU A 517 -50.02 -27.24 -39.48
CA GLU A 517 -51.40 -27.75 -39.31
C GLU A 517 -51.88 -28.50 -40.56
#